data_425d9b510fcb3ddea0a265fbef9c81f8
#
_entry.id   425d9b510fcb3ddea0a265fbef9c81f8
#
_cell.length_a   1.000
_cell.length_b   1.000
_cell.length_c   1.000
_cell.angle_alpha   90.00
_cell.angle_beta   90.00
_cell.angle_gamma   90.00
#
_symmetry.space_group_name_H-M   'P 1'
#
loop_
_entity.id
_entity.type
_entity.pdbx_description
1 polymer ?
#
loop_
_entity_poly.entity_id
_entity_poly.type
_entity_poly.pdbx_seq_one_letter_code
_entity_poly.pdbx_strand_id
1 'polypeptide(L)'
;KDVATAGTTPPSATTGNALLLAGSCSKATLGQSAWYQSQGMPTYKLDPEAMINGKQTLEDAWEFVMKYSAPNKTVLVYSSDTPERVREFQKMGAERVASILEGTTAALAARAVKAGFTRIITAGGETSGAVTKGLGFSSYWIGESVAAGVPIMVPAERPDIRLILKSGNFGQQDFFGRALSMTGSFVPGLDKKLEDAVWVAHSLFER
;
A
#
# COMPACT_ATOMS: atom_id res chain seq x y z
N LYS A 1 28.29 -27.63 -5.11
CA LYS A 1 27.43 -26.52 -5.55
C LYS A 1 26.09 -27.13 -5.89
N ASP A 2 25.21 -27.19 -4.92
CA ASP A 2 23.85 -27.67 -5.11
C ASP A 2 23.12 -26.62 -5.96
N VAL A 3 22.77 -27.01 -7.16
CA VAL A 3 21.82 -26.29 -7.99
C VAL A 3 20.48 -26.48 -7.28
N ALA A 4 19.99 -25.41 -6.64
CA ALA A 4 18.66 -25.42 -6.06
C ALA A 4 17.70 -25.86 -7.16
N THR A 5 17.01 -26.97 -6.94
CA THR A 5 15.91 -27.42 -7.80
C THR A 5 14.96 -26.25 -7.97
N ALA A 6 14.71 -25.85 -9.21
CA ALA A 6 13.80 -24.78 -9.55
C ALA A 6 12.40 -25.14 -9.02
N GLY A 7 12.08 -24.67 -7.82
CA GLY A 7 10.75 -24.79 -7.27
C GLY A 7 9.77 -24.05 -8.17
N THR A 8 8.56 -24.56 -8.28
CA THR A 8 7.49 -23.87 -9.01
C THR A 8 7.22 -22.50 -8.40
N THR A 9 7.14 -21.45 -9.23
CA THR A 9 6.74 -20.11 -8.76
C THR A 9 5.42 -20.19 -8.00
N PRO A 10 5.36 -19.65 -6.78
CA PRO A 10 4.10 -19.64 -6.02
C PRO A 10 2.99 -18.93 -6.80
N PRO A 11 1.71 -19.27 -6.57
CA PRO A 11 0.60 -18.63 -7.26
C PRO A 11 0.56 -17.12 -7.00
N SER A 12 0.06 -16.34 -7.96
CA SER A 12 -0.07 -14.88 -7.82
C SER A 12 -1.04 -14.49 -6.70
N ALA A 13 -2.11 -15.26 -6.51
CA ALA A 13 -3.11 -14.98 -5.48
C ALA A 13 -2.71 -15.50 -4.09
N THR A 14 -3.14 -14.78 -3.05
CA THR A 14 -3.05 -15.15 -1.65
C THR A 14 -4.29 -14.66 -0.90
N THR A 15 -4.50 -15.10 0.32
CA THR A 15 -5.57 -14.62 1.20
C THR A 15 -5.00 -13.61 2.20
N GLY A 16 -5.85 -12.74 2.73
CA GLY A 16 -5.49 -11.77 3.76
C GLY A 16 -5.60 -10.31 3.30
N ASN A 17 -5.24 -9.43 4.21
CA ASN A 17 -5.36 -7.98 4.02
C ASN A 17 -4.27 -7.45 3.08
N ALA A 18 -4.56 -6.31 2.46
CA ALA A 18 -3.60 -5.57 1.64
C ALA A 18 -3.34 -4.17 2.19
N LEU A 19 -2.08 -3.76 2.18
CA LEU A 19 -1.67 -2.38 2.41
C LEU A 19 -1.07 -1.82 1.12
N LEU A 20 -1.63 -0.69 0.67
CA LEU A 20 -1.13 0.08 -0.45
C LEU A 20 -0.38 1.30 0.08
N LEU A 21 0.80 1.57 -0.46
CA LEU A 21 1.66 2.68 -0.06
C LEU A 21 2.07 3.48 -1.30
N ALA A 22 1.65 4.74 -1.40
CA ALA A 22 1.95 5.60 -2.54
C ALA A 22 2.67 6.88 -2.12
N GLY A 23 3.88 7.09 -2.64
CA GLY A 23 4.68 8.29 -2.35
C GLY A 23 5.11 9.06 -3.59
N SER A 24 4.90 8.53 -4.80
CA SER A 24 5.27 9.20 -6.04
C SER A 24 4.29 10.34 -6.37
N CYS A 25 4.83 11.48 -6.74
CA CYS A 25 4.08 12.63 -7.26
C CYS A 25 3.94 12.64 -8.78
N SER A 26 4.20 11.49 -9.44
CA SER A 26 3.96 11.34 -10.87
C SER A 26 2.47 11.41 -11.19
N LYS A 27 2.14 11.92 -12.39
CA LYS A 27 0.75 12.00 -12.88
C LYS A 27 0.05 10.62 -12.83
N ALA A 28 0.77 9.55 -13.14
CA ALA A 28 0.22 8.19 -13.08
C ALA A 28 -0.17 7.80 -11.65
N THR A 29 0.72 7.98 -10.66
CA THR A 29 0.42 7.63 -9.27
C THR A 29 -0.67 8.50 -8.67
N LEU A 30 -0.70 9.81 -8.96
CA LEU A 30 -1.80 10.70 -8.55
C LEU A 30 -3.14 10.22 -9.09
N GLY A 31 -3.21 9.88 -10.40
CA GLY A 31 -4.41 9.34 -11.02
C GLY A 31 -4.85 8.00 -10.44
N GLN A 32 -3.91 7.11 -10.12
CA GLN A 32 -4.17 5.80 -9.52
C GLN A 32 -4.71 5.93 -8.08
N SER A 33 -4.16 6.85 -7.30
CA SER A 33 -4.65 7.14 -5.95
C SER A 33 -6.06 7.75 -5.99
N ALA A 34 -6.30 8.71 -6.89
CA ALA A 34 -7.61 9.30 -7.09
C ALA A 34 -8.64 8.27 -7.58
N TRP A 35 -8.26 7.37 -8.49
CA TRP A 35 -9.12 6.27 -8.91
C TRP A 35 -9.49 5.36 -7.73
N TYR A 36 -8.51 4.95 -6.91
CA TYR A 36 -8.77 4.12 -5.74
C TYR A 36 -9.74 4.79 -4.75
N GLN A 37 -9.57 6.10 -4.50
CA GLN A 37 -10.48 6.90 -3.68
C GLN A 37 -11.89 6.94 -4.26
N SER A 38 -12.01 7.10 -5.59
CA SER A 38 -13.32 7.15 -6.27
C SER A 38 -14.10 5.84 -6.17
N GLN A 39 -13.42 4.73 -5.87
CA GLN A 39 -14.06 3.45 -5.60
C GLN A 39 -14.66 3.35 -4.18
N GLY A 40 -14.59 4.41 -3.37
CA GLY A 40 -15.05 4.44 -1.98
C GLY A 40 -14.17 3.65 -1.01
N MET A 41 -12.91 3.45 -1.36
CA MET A 41 -11.97 2.66 -0.56
C MET A 41 -11.27 3.51 0.50
N PRO A 42 -10.91 2.94 1.67
CA PRO A 42 -10.25 3.67 2.75
C PRO A 42 -8.90 4.23 2.33
N THR A 43 -8.69 5.52 2.57
CA THR A 43 -7.43 6.20 2.27
C THR A 43 -6.98 7.09 3.40
N TYR A 44 -5.68 7.10 3.67
CA TYR A 44 -5.04 7.95 4.68
C TYR A 44 -3.91 8.76 4.04
N LYS A 45 -4.00 10.07 4.12
CA LYS A 45 -2.97 10.96 3.60
C LYS A 45 -1.92 11.24 4.68
N LEU A 46 -0.66 11.00 4.37
CA LEU A 46 0.47 11.48 5.17
C LEU A 46 0.77 12.93 4.76
N ASP A 47 0.72 13.82 5.72
CA ASP A 47 1.09 15.23 5.53
C ASP A 47 2.47 15.47 6.15
N PRO A 48 3.50 15.74 5.33
CA PRO A 48 4.85 15.93 5.82
C PRO A 48 4.98 17.09 6.81
N GLU A 49 4.24 18.17 6.63
CA GLU A 49 4.25 19.32 7.53
C GLU A 49 3.66 18.96 8.89
N ALA A 50 2.51 18.28 8.91
CA ALA A 50 1.89 17.80 10.13
C ALA A 50 2.78 16.80 10.87
N MET A 51 3.47 15.91 10.14
CA MET A 51 4.40 14.94 10.71
C MET A 51 5.64 15.61 11.32
N ILE A 52 6.23 16.58 10.64
CA ILE A 52 7.40 17.34 11.15
C ILE A 52 7.03 18.09 12.42
N ASN A 53 5.82 18.60 12.50
CA ASN A 53 5.32 19.38 13.65
C ASN A 53 4.70 18.50 14.75
N GLY A 54 4.76 17.18 14.63
CA GLY A 54 4.22 16.24 15.61
C GLY A 54 2.67 16.20 15.71
N LYS A 55 1.98 16.79 14.72
CA LYS A 55 0.50 16.78 14.64
C LYS A 55 -0.06 15.53 13.95
N GLN A 56 0.78 14.80 13.25
CA GLN A 56 0.48 13.51 12.65
C GLN A 56 1.66 12.57 12.89
N THR A 57 1.39 11.35 13.28
CA THR A 57 2.39 10.36 13.68
C THR A 57 2.25 9.06 12.88
N LEU A 58 3.24 8.18 12.99
CA LEU A 58 3.15 6.81 12.50
C LEU A 58 2.00 6.05 13.18
N GLU A 59 1.76 6.32 14.48
CA GLU A 59 0.69 5.64 15.22
C GLU A 59 -0.69 6.02 14.68
N ASP A 60 -0.93 7.29 14.36
CA ASP A 60 -2.22 7.73 13.78
C ASP A 60 -2.48 7.02 12.44
N ALA A 61 -1.45 6.88 11.60
CA ALA A 61 -1.56 6.15 10.34
C ALA A 61 -1.81 4.66 10.57
N TRP A 62 -1.13 4.06 11.56
CA TRP A 62 -1.30 2.66 11.91
C TRP A 62 -2.67 2.35 12.48
N GLU A 63 -3.18 3.18 13.38
CA GLU A 63 -4.54 3.08 13.93
C GLU A 63 -5.59 3.12 12.82
N PHE A 64 -5.43 4.02 11.84
CA PHE A 64 -6.29 4.07 10.68
C PHE A 64 -6.22 2.77 9.86
N VAL A 65 -5.01 2.28 9.57
CA VAL A 65 -4.84 1.01 8.85
C VAL A 65 -5.56 -0.12 9.57
N MET A 66 -5.38 -0.25 10.88
CA MET A 66 -6.02 -1.31 11.68
C MET A 66 -7.54 -1.16 11.77
N LYS A 67 -8.04 0.06 11.92
CA LYS A 67 -9.48 0.34 11.95
C LYS A 67 -10.20 -0.16 10.68
N TYR A 68 -9.57 0.02 9.53
CA TYR A 68 -10.16 -0.35 8.24
C TYR A 68 -9.65 -1.69 7.69
N SER A 69 -8.81 -2.43 8.43
CA SER A 69 -8.36 -3.75 8.07
C SER A 69 -9.26 -4.83 8.68
N ALA A 70 -10.28 -5.24 7.96
CA ALA A 70 -11.03 -6.47 8.22
C ALA A 70 -10.59 -7.55 7.21
N PRO A 71 -11.02 -8.81 7.36
CA PRO A 71 -10.64 -9.87 6.43
C PRO A 71 -10.83 -9.48 4.97
N ASN A 72 -9.76 -9.58 4.17
CA ASN A 72 -9.69 -9.19 2.75
C ASN A 72 -9.87 -7.69 2.46
N LYS A 73 -9.80 -6.80 3.45
CA LYS A 73 -9.84 -5.36 3.24
C LYS A 73 -8.51 -4.81 2.76
N THR A 74 -8.58 -3.64 2.14
CA THR A 74 -7.45 -2.94 1.55
C THR A 74 -7.46 -1.48 1.97
N VAL A 75 -6.31 -0.95 2.35
CA VAL A 75 -6.14 0.44 2.77
C VAL A 75 -5.02 1.07 1.95
N LEU A 76 -5.23 2.29 1.48
CA LEU A 76 -4.19 3.10 0.85
C LEU A 76 -3.69 4.15 1.83
N VAL A 77 -2.40 4.13 2.13
CA VAL A 77 -1.69 5.23 2.79
C VAL A 77 -0.82 5.93 1.75
N TYR A 78 -0.95 7.25 1.61
CA TYR A 78 -0.26 7.97 0.55
C TYR A 78 0.25 9.33 1.00
N SER A 79 1.40 9.73 0.43
CA SER A 79 1.98 11.06 0.57
C SER A 79 2.06 11.81 -0.77
N SER A 80 1.57 11.17 -1.85
CA SER A 80 1.53 11.77 -3.19
C SER A 80 0.77 13.09 -3.18
N ASP A 81 1.34 14.12 -3.79
CA ASP A 81 0.73 15.46 -3.85
C ASP A 81 1.06 16.16 -5.17
N THR A 82 0.49 17.33 -5.38
CA THR A 82 0.77 18.15 -6.56
C THR A 82 2.22 18.67 -6.55
N PRO A 83 2.79 18.99 -7.71
CA PRO A 83 4.14 19.55 -7.78
C PRO A 83 4.32 20.83 -6.98
N GLU A 84 3.27 21.63 -6.83
CA GLU A 84 3.26 22.87 -6.04
C GLU A 84 3.45 22.55 -4.55
N ARG A 85 2.66 21.62 -4.01
CA ARG A 85 2.76 21.18 -2.60
C ARG A 85 4.10 20.52 -2.32
N VAL A 86 4.60 19.71 -3.22
CA VAL A 86 5.93 19.10 -3.10
C VAL A 86 7.02 20.15 -2.96
N ARG A 87 6.97 21.23 -3.80
CA ARG A 87 7.92 22.35 -3.69
C ARG A 87 7.83 23.08 -2.33
N GLU A 88 6.62 23.20 -1.79
CA GLU A 88 6.42 23.79 -0.45
C GLU A 88 7.06 22.91 0.64
N PHE A 89 6.80 21.62 0.61
CA PHE A 89 7.41 20.68 1.57
C PHE A 89 8.93 20.64 1.47
N GLN A 90 9.50 20.72 0.27
CA GLN A 90 10.94 20.75 0.08
C GLN A 90 11.62 21.97 0.73
N LYS A 91 10.90 23.09 0.89
CA LYS A 91 11.41 24.27 1.64
C LYS A 91 11.61 24.00 3.13
N MET A 92 10.95 23.00 3.67
CA MET A 92 11.12 22.56 5.08
C MET A 92 12.32 21.61 5.28
N GLY A 93 13.12 21.38 4.22
CA GLY A 93 14.24 20.44 4.18
C GLY A 93 13.88 19.16 3.43
N ALA A 94 14.28 19.08 2.15
CA ALA A 94 13.92 17.97 1.27
C ALA A 94 14.33 16.60 1.85
N GLU A 95 15.55 16.49 2.40
CA GLU A 95 16.04 15.25 3.02
C GLU A 95 15.24 14.86 4.27
N ARG A 96 14.85 15.84 5.08
CA ARG A 96 14.04 15.60 6.27
C ARG A 96 12.65 15.09 5.90
N VAL A 97 12.01 15.69 4.91
CA VAL A 97 10.70 15.27 4.39
C VAL A 97 10.79 13.85 3.84
N ALA A 98 11.78 13.57 3.00
CA ALA A 98 12.00 12.24 2.42
C ALA A 98 12.21 11.19 3.53
N SER A 99 13.11 11.45 4.48
CA SER A 99 13.41 10.54 5.58
C SER A 99 12.19 10.19 6.43
N ILE A 100 11.34 11.17 6.74
CA ILE A 100 10.11 10.94 7.53
C ILE A 100 9.13 10.08 6.74
N LEU A 101 8.88 10.39 5.47
CA LEU A 101 7.93 9.65 4.64
C LEU A 101 8.42 8.23 4.35
N GLU A 102 9.68 8.05 3.99
CA GLU A 102 10.29 6.75 3.75
C GLU A 102 10.31 5.89 5.02
N GLY A 103 10.74 6.46 6.14
CA GLY A 103 10.74 5.79 7.44
C GLY A 103 9.33 5.35 7.86
N THR A 104 8.33 6.20 7.67
CA THR A 104 6.93 5.89 7.99
C THR A 104 6.38 4.79 7.09
N THR A 105 6.59 4.86 5.78
CA THR A 105 6.09 3.83 4.85
C THR A 105 6.77 2.48 5.07
N ALA A 106 8.08 2.45 5.33
CA ALA A 106 8.81 1.24 5.69
C ALA A 106 8.29 0.62 7.00
N ALA A 107 8.07 1.45 8.03
CA ALA A 107 7.56 0.99 9.31
C ALA A 107 6.12 0.46 9.19
N LEU A 108 5.25 1.12 8.42
CA LEU A 108 3.90 0.64 8.15
C LEU A 108 3.90 -0.71 7.44
N ALA A 109 4.74 -0.89 6.42
CA ALA A 109 4.86 -2.18 5.71
C ALA A 109 5.33 -3.30 6.64
N ALA A 110 6.35 -3.04 7.47
CA ALA A 110 6.87 -4.02 8.44
C ALA A 110 5.82 -4.38 9.50
N ARG A 111 5.10 -3.40 10.03
CA ARG A 111 3.99 -3.62 10.98
C ARG A 111 2.85 -4.41 10.34
N ALA A 112 2.48 -4.10 9.11
CA ALA A 112 1.42 -4.80 8.38
C ALA A 112 1.77 -6.28 8.19
N VAL A 113 2.97 -6.59 7.72
CA VAL A 113 3.43 -7.98 7.59
C VAL A 113 3.42 -8.71 8.94
N LYS A 114 3.88 -8.05 10.01
CA LYS A 114 3.84 -8.61 11.36
C LYS A 114 2.41 -8.83 11.87
N ALA A 115 1.47 -7.98 11.47
CA ALA A 115 0.05 -8.09 11.80
C ALA A 115 -0.73 -9.08 10.90
N GLY A 116 -0.05 -9.78 9.98
CA GLY A 116 -0.65 -10.80 9.14
C GLY A 116 -1.18 -10.29 7.78
N PHE A 117 -0.82 -9.08 7.37
CA PHE A 117 -1.05 -8.64 6.00
C PHE A 117 -0.18 -9.43 5.05
N THR A 118 -0.76 -9.91 3.98
CA THR A 118 -0.08 -10.77 3.00
C THR A 118 0.17 -10.08 1.67
N ARG A 119 -0.36 -8.87 1.48
CA ARG A 119 -0.24 -8.13 0.22
C ARG A 119 0.26 -6.71 0.50
N ILE A 120 1.45 -6.40 0.01
CA ILE A 120 2.06 -5.06 0.10
C ILE A 120 2.27 -4.54 -1.31
N ILE A 121 1.62 -3.43 -1.64
CA ILE A 121 1.65 -2.83 -2.97
C ILE A 121 2.17 -1.40 -2.85
N THR A 122 3.25 -1.08 -3.54
CA THR A 122 3.87 0.24 -3.47
C THR A 122 3.77 0.99 -4.80
N ALA A 123 3.74 2.32 -4.74
CA ALA A 123 3.78 3.20 -5.90
C ALA A 123 4.72 4.39 -5.66
N GLY A 124 5.90 4.31 -6.25
CA GLY A 124 6.99 5.26 -6.13
C GLY A 124 8.33 4.55 -5.94
N GLY A 125 9.38 5.02 -6.60
CA GLY A 125 10.71 4.41 -6.52
C GLY A 125 11.28 4.44 -5.11
N GLU A 126 11.29 5.61 -4.48
CA GLU A 126 11.75 5.82 -3.09
C GLU A 126 10.92 5.02 -2.10
N THR A 127 9.59 5.08 -2.21
CA THR A 127 8.67 4.29 -1.36
C THR A 127 8.93 2.79 -1.51
N SER A 128 9.10 2.30 -2.74
CA SER A 128 9.40 0.90 -3.01
C SER A 128 10.74 0.49 -2.40
N GLY A 129 11.77 1.32 -2.54
CA GLY A 129 13.09 1.11 -1.96
C GLY A 129 13.05 1.06 -0.42
N ALA A 130 12.37 2.03 0.20
CA ALA A 130 12.22 2.09 1.65
C ALA A 130 11.47 0.86 2.20
N VAL A 131 10.37 0.47 1.56
CA VAL A 131 9.59 -0.71 1.94
C VAL A 131 10.41 -1.99 1.79
N THR A 132 11.10 -2.19 0.66
CA THR A 132 11.95 -3.37 0.44
C THR A 132 13.04 -3.48 1.50
N LYS A 133 13.71 -2.38 1.80
CA LYS A 133 14.74 -2.31 2.85
C LYS A 133 14.14 -2.61 4.24
N GLY A 134 12.97 -2.06 4.53
CA GLY A 134 12.28 -2.26 5.81
C GLY A 134 11.77 -3.68 6.03
N LEU A 135 11.36 -4.38 4.96
CA LEU A 135 10.93 -5.76 5.02
C LEU A 135 12.09 -6.76 5.12
N GLY A 136 13.26 -6.41 4.57
CA GLY A 136 14.51 -7.17 4.71
C GLY A 136 14.52 -8.54 4.02
N PHE A 137 13.61 -8.81 3.08
CA PHE A 137 13.65 -10.05 2.30
C PHE A 137 14.81 -10.03 1.30
N SER A 138 15.51 -11.16 1.16
CA SER A 138 16.75 -11.25 0.37
C SER A 138 16.56 -11.81 -1.03
N SER A 139 15.51 -12.61 -1.25
CA SER A 139 15.26 -13.29 -2.53
C SER A 139 13.77 -13.38 -2.84
N TYR A 140 13.46 -13.38 -4.15
CA TYR A 140 12.08 -13.34 -4.62
C TYR A 140 11.85 -14.25 -5.82
N TRP A 141 10.73 -14.93 -5.82
CA TRP A 141 10.13 -15.49 -7.01
C TRP A 141 9.46 -14.36 -7.80
N ILE A 142 9.67 -14.35 -9.12
CA ILE A 142 9.03 -13.38 -10.02
C ILE A 142 7.83 -14.06 -10.67
N GLY A 143 6.65 -13.53 -10.38
CA GLY A 143 5.38 -14.00 -10.90
C GLY A 143 4.87 -13.19 -12.09
N GLU A 144 3.54 -13.21 -12.26
CA GLU A 144 2.87 -12.48 -13.33
C GLU A 144 3.03 -10.95 -13.18
N SER A 145 3.02 -10.24 -14.30
CA SER A 145 3.11 -8.79 -14.31
C SER A 145 1.74 -8.13 -14.20
N VAL A 146 1.57 -7.26 -13.20
CA VAL A 146 0.38 -6.40 -13.05
C VAL A 146 0.32 -5.35 -14.15
N ALA A 147 1.48 -4.81 -14.49
CA ALA A 147 1.70 -3.90 -15.62
C ALA A 147 3.08 -4.19 -16.22
N ALA A 148 3.35 -3.68 -17.40
CA ALA A 148 4.68 -3.83 -18.03
C ALA A 148 5.77 -3.37 -17.05
N GLY A 149 6.73 -4.24 -16.74
CA GLY A 149 7.82 -3.97 -15.82
C GLY A 149 7.46 -3.98 -14.32
N VAL A 150 6.25 -4.42 -13.95
CA VAL A 150 5.80 -4.46 -12.57
C VAL A 150 5.26 -5.85 -12.22
N PRO A 151 6.15 -6.80 -11.90
CA PRO A 151 5.74 -8.16 -11.53
C PRO A 151 5.19 -8.24 -10.12
N ILE A 152 4.42 -9.29 -9.85
CA ILE A 152 4.14 -9.78 -8.51
C ILE A 152 5.38 -10.53 -8.04
N MET A 153 5.90 -10.15 -6.89
CA MET A 153 7.07 -10.78 -6.29
C MET A 153 6.65 -11.54 -5.04
N VAL A 154 7.19 -12.73 -4.87
CA VAL A 154 6.94 -13.57 -3.69
C VAL A 154 8.27 -13.78 -2.97
N PRO A 155 8.43 -13.26 -1.74
CA PRO A 155 9.65 -13.51 -0.97
C PRO A 155 9.85 -15.01 -0.71
N ALA A 156 11.06 -15.51 -0.93
CA ALA A 156 11.33 -16.93 -0.69
C ALA A 156 11.22 -17.31 0.80
N GLU A 157 11.52 -16.37 1.68
CA GLU A 157 11.42 -16.51 3.13
C GLU A 157 9.96 -16.47 3.64
N ARG A 158 9.05 -15.88 2.88
CA ARG A 158 7.64 -15.69 3.22
C ARG A 158 6.75 -15.90 2.00
N PRO A 159 6.55 -17.17 1.57
CA PRO A 159 5.79 -17.51 0.37
C PRO A 159 4.28 -17.19 0.46
N ASP A 160 3.80 -16.79 1.63
CA ASP A 160 2.45 -16.27 1.85
C ASP A 160 2.30 -14.79 1.44
N ILE A 161 3.41 -14.04 1.27
CA ILE A 161 3.39 -12.63 0.95
C ILE A 161 3.44 -12.39 -0.57
N ARG A 162 2.72 -11.35 -1.00
CA ARG A 162 2.80 -10.77 -2.36
C ARG A 162 3.27 -9.34 -2.24
N LEU A 163 4.39 -9.05 -2.88
CA LEU A 163 4.99 -7.72 -2.93
C LEU A 163 4.93 -7.21 -4.35
N ILE A 164 4.40 -6.00 -4.54
CA ILE A 164 4.36 -5.33 -5.83
C ILE A 164 5.04 -3.98 -5.68
N LEU A 165 6.13 -3.78 -6.41
CA LEU A 165 6.94 -2.57 -6.38
C LEU A 165 6.81 -1.84 -7.72
N LYS A 166 6.16 -0.68 -7.69
CA LYS A 166 5.90 0.12 -8.88
C LYS A 166 6.70 1.43 -8.84
N SER A 167 7.49 1.71 -9.88
CA SER A 167 7.98 3.06 -10.13
C SER A 167 6.84 4.02 -10.50
N GLY A 168 7.04 5.34 -10.28
CA GLY A 168 5.97 6.32 -10.32
C GLY A 168 5.11 6.33 -11.58
N ASN A 169 5.72 6.19 -12.76
CA ASN A 169 5.06 6.36 -14.06
C ASN A 169 4.43 5.08 -14.64
N PHE A 170 4.55 3.94 -13.98
CA PHE A 170 4.07 2.66 -14.51
C PHE A 170 2.59 2.42 -14.19
N GLY A 171 1.96 1.58 -15.01
CA GLY A 171 0.58 1.12 -14.84
C GLY A 171 -0.48 2.11 -15.29
N GLN A 172 -1.66 1.60 -15.56
CA GLN A 172 -2.84 2.37 -15.92
C GLN A 172 -3.52 2.96 -14.68
N GLN A 173 -4.59 3.72 -14.88
CA GLN A 173 -5.32 4.41 -13.82
C GLN A 173 -5.90 3.44 -12.77
N ASP A 174 -6.33 2.25 -13.19
CA ASP A 174 -6.90 1.18 -12.35
C ASP A 174 -5.85 0.26 -11.71
N PHE A 175 -4.56 0.64 -11.75
CA PHE A 175 -3.43 -0.20 -11.31
C PHE A 175 -3.64 -0.85 -9.94
N PHE A 176 -4.11 -0.10 -8.95
CA PHE A 176 -4.32 -0.65 -7.60
C PHE A 176 -5.42 -1.72 -7.59
N GLY A 177 -6.54 -1.49 -8.29
CA GLY A 177 -7.61 -2.48 -8.43
C GLY A 177 -7.12 -3.75 -9.12
N ARG A 178 -6.34 -3.60 -10.20
CA ARG A 178 -5.73 -4.72 -10.92
C ARG A 178 -4.75 -5.51 -10.05
N ALA A 179 -3.86 -4.83 -9.33
CA ALA A 179 -2.91 -5.44 -8.41
C ALA A 179 -3.62 -6.26 -7.32
N LEU A 180 -4.67 -5.69 -6.74
CA LEU A 180 -5.49 -6.35 -5.73
C LEU A 180 -6.22 -7.57 -6.28
N SER A 181 -6.83 -7.47 -7.47
CA SER A 181 -7.54 -8.58 -8.12
C SER A 181 -6.62 -9.74 -8.49
N MET A 182 -5.40 -9.45 -8.94
CA MET A 182 -4.43 -10.48 -9.29
C MET A 182 -3.80 -11.16 -8.06
N THR A 183 -3.71 -10.45 -6.93
CA THR A 183 -3.12 -10.99 -5.70
C THR A 183 -4.15 -11.53 -4.70
N GLY A 184 -5.44 -11.42 -5.01
CA GLY A 184 -6.51 -11.87 -4.14
C GLY A 184 -7.86 -11.38 -4.63
N SER A 185 -8.61 -10.69 -3.77
CA SER A 185 -9.90 -10.11 -4.12
C SER A 185 -9.86 -8.58 -4.05
N PHE A 186 -10.60 -7.93 -4.92
CA PHE A 186 -10.90 -6.51 -4.89
C PHE A 186 -12.37 -6.29 -5.22
N VAL A 187 -13.11 -5.71 -4.29
CA VAL A 187 -14.53 -5.36 -4.48
C VAL A 187 -14.72 -3.88 -4.19
N PRO A 188 -14.91 -3.04 -5.21
CA PRO A 188 -15.12 -1.60 -5.03
C PRO A 188 -16.32 -1.29 -4.12
N GLY A 189 -16.16 -0.31 -3.25
CA GLY A 189 -17.25 0.20 -2.41
C GLY A 189 -17.83 -0.78 -1.38
N LEU A 190 -17.21 -1.95 -1.18
CA LEU A 190 -17.70 -2.94 -0.22
C LEU A 190 -17.68 -2.38 1.21
N ASP A 191 -16.69 -1.56 1.52
CA ASP A 191 -16.53 -1.00 2.87
C ASP A 191 -17.64 -0.01 3.20
N LYS A 192 -18.04 0.84 2.25
CA LYS A 192 -19.12 1.79 2.45
C LYS A 192 -20.48 1.09 2.65
N LYS A 193 -20.74 0.02 1.90
CA LYS A 193 -21.97 -0.78 2.07
C LYS A 193 -22.00 -1.52 3.41
N LEU A 194 -20.86 -1.94 3.93
CA LEU A 194 -20.78 -2.59 5.25
C LEU A 194 -20.95 -1.59 6.39
N GLU A 195 -20.40 -0.38 6.29
CA GLU A 195 -20.64 0.68 7.28
C GLU A 195 -22.11 1.08 7.31
N ASP A 196 -22.75 1.26 6.16
CA ASP A 196 -24.18 1.55 6.03
C ASP A 196 -25.03 0.39 6.59
N ALA A 197 -24.66 -0.87 6.34
CA ALA A 197 -25.37 -2.05 6.83
C ALA A 197 -25.20 -2.23 8.36
N VAL A 198 -24.03 -1.98 8.92
CA VAL A 198 -23.77 -2.02 10.35
C VAL A 198 -24.50 -0.90 11.06
N TRP A 199 -24.57 0.30 10.47
CA TRP A 199 -25.33 1.42 11.02
C TRP A 199 -26.83 1.13 11.04
N VAL A 200 -27.38 0.57 9.97
CA VAL A 200 -28.79 0.15 9.89
C VAL A 200 -29.09 -0.95 10.90
N ALA A 201 -28.22 -1.95 11.06
CA ALA A 201 -28.39 -2.99 12.07
C ALA A 201 -28.37 -2.43 13.49
N HIS A 202 -27.42 -1.53 13.81
CA HIS A 202 -27.34 -0.89 15.12
C HIS A 202 -28.59 -0.06 15.45
N SER A 203 -29.10 0.69 14.46
CA SER A 203 -30.31 1.52 14.62
C SER A 203 -31.61 0.72 14.78
N LEU A 204 -31.62 -0.56 14.39
CA LEU A 204 -32.76 -1.47 14.55
C LEU A 204 -32.76 -2.18 15.91
N PHE A 205 -31.61 -2.26 16.60
CA PHE A 205 -31.51 -2.87 17.94
C PHE A 205 -31.64 -1.87 19.10
N GLU A 206 -31.64 -0.57 18.81
CA GLU A 206 -31.86 0.50 19.82
C GLU A 206 -33.32 1.02 19.91
N ARG A 207 -34.30 0.27 19.36
CA ARG A 207 -35.72 0.62 19.47
C ARG A 207 -36.50 -0.35 20.33
#